data_7c89b1540430e6838b6d3f3dd1f6a8c9
#
_entry.id   7c89b1540430e6838b6d3f3dd1f6a8c9
#
_cell.length_a   1.000
_cell.length_b   1.000
_cell.length_c   1.000
_cell.angle_alpha   90.00
_cell.angle_beta   90.00
_cell.angle_gamma   90.00
#
_symmetry.space_group_name_H-M   'P 1'
#
loop_
_entity.id
_entity.type
_entity.pdbx_description
1 polymer ?
#
loop_
_entity_poly.entity_id
_entity_poly.type
_entity_poly.pdbx_seq_one_letter_code
_entity_poly.pdbx_strand_id
1 'polypeptide(L)'
;MKKVDNFSEYQAIVEKYGQKGCLSNDYIQQEAVDLILRDALYVDCYGKNAFFFVKKEIGMRMYYYINDLTENADFCNIHDVVVEILFRGEIPNAEIEYLTKQGFRINLIRDQYAAMYKDLAENSTLTSEVKVEEAKLYTAVETACKLFNDSFDKLSGDFIPASEYQKLLDTGSILIAWNADKTSFLGALHQVKEGAVNVIGHVAVMKHARGKGVGKALVDAFVERNKNPEKMEKTRYQLWVQRQNEAAVKMYQNKGFKYINKSTISLIK
;
A
#
# COMPACT_ATOMS: atom_id res chain seq x y z
N MET A 1 -20.53 7.30 -15.11
CA MET A 1 -20.09 7.88 -13.81
C MET A 1 -20.44 9.36 -13.77
N LYS A 2 -21.10 9.81 -12.72
CA LYS A 2 -21.40 11.22 -12.45
C LYS A 2 -20.31 11.78 -11.53
N LYS A 3 -19.83 13.00 -11.79
CA LYS A 3 -18.93 13.71 -10.89
C LYS A 3 -19.67 14.07 -9.60
N VAL A 4 -19.03 13.98 -8.46
CA VAL A 4 -19.55 14.49 -7.18
C VAL A 4 -19.14 15.95 -7.06
N ASP A 5 -20.13 16.84 -7.05
CA ASP A 5 -19.89 18.29 -7.17
C ASP A 5 -19.57 18.98 -5.84
N ASN A 6 -20.03 18.43 -4.72
CA ASN A 6 -19.83 19.00 -3.40
C ASN A 6 -19.96 17.95 -2.29
N PHE A 7 -19.49 18.35 -1.09
CA PHE A 7 -19.48 17.46 0.07
C PHE A 7 -20.88 17.05 0.57
N SER A 8 -21.88 17.93 0.45
CA SER A 8 -23.26 17.61 0.84
C SER A 8 -23.86 16.53 -0.05
N GLU A 9 -23.54 16.51 -1.34
CA GLU A 9 -23.93 15.43 -2.26
C GLU A 9 -23.26 14.11 -1.86
N TYR A 10 -21.97 14.14 -1.57
CA TYR A 10 -21.26 12.95 -1.06
C TYR A 10 -21.92 12.40 0.21
N GLN A 11 -22.17 13.26 1.20
CA GLN A 11 -22.82 12.87 2.44
C GLN A 11 -24.21 12.27 2.23
N ALA A 12 -25.04 12.89 1.38
CA ALA A 12 -26.38 12.37 1.07
C ALA A 12 -26.35 10.97 0.47
N ILE A 13 -25.34 10.67 -0.37
CA ILE A 13 -25.14 9.34 -0.93
C ILE A 13 -24.71 8.36 0.15
N VAL A 14 -23.73 8.73 1.00
CA VAL A 14 -23.26 7.90 2.10
C VAL A 14 -24.40 7.59 3.07
N GLU A 15 -25.21 8.59 3.46
CA GLU A 15 -26.38 8.41 4.33
C GLU A 15 -27.43 7.49 3.71
N LYS A 16 -27.67 7.62 2.41
CA LYS A 16 -28.67 6.80 1.70
C LYS A 16 -28.22 5.34 1.57
N TYR A 17 -26.96 5.09 1.23
CA TYR A 17 -26.47 3.75 0.89
C TYR A 17 -25.67 3.07 2.00
N GLY A 18 -25.09 3.83 2.95
CA GLY A 18 -24.33 3.32 4.10
C GLY A 18 -25.21 2.79 5.24
N GLN A 19 -26.24 2.01 4.89
CA GLN A 19 -27.18 1.45 5.86
C GLN A 19 -26.50 0.38 6.74
N LYS A 20 -27.04 0.15 7.92
CA LYS A 20 -26.54 -0.89 8.82
C LYS A 20 -26.60 -2.26 8.13
N GLY A 21 -25.44 -2.90 8.03
CA GLY A 21 -25.31 -4.22 7.42
C GLY A 21 -24.94 -4.20 5.92
N CYS A 22 -24.79 -3.02 5.30
CA CYS A 22 -24.21 -2.93 3.96
C CYS A 22 -22.76 -3.45 3.95
N LEU A 23 -22.35 -4.06 2.85
CA LEU A 23 -20.95 -4.34 2.58
C LEU A 23 -20.29 -3.06 2.07
N SER A 24 -19.16 -2.68 2.65
CA SER A 24 -18.48 -1.42 2.27
C SER A 24 -16.98 -1.51 2.47
N ASN A 25 -16.26 -0.93 1.54
CA ASN A 25 -14.83 -0.65 1.63
C ASN A 25 -14.53 0.86 1.59
N ASP A 26 -15.51 1.70 1.96
CA ASP A 26 -15.35 3.16 1.90
C ASP A 26 -14.43 3.67 3.02
N TYR A 27 -13.23 4.11 2.65
CA TYR A 27 -12.23 4.72 3.52
C TYR A 27 -11.93 6.18 3.13
N ILE A 28 -12.69 6.76 2.19
CA ILE A 28 -12.41 8.11 1.65
C ILE A 28 -13.09 9.24 2.42
N GLN A 29 -13.87 8.97 3.44
CA GLN A 29 -14.65 9.98 4.17
C GLN A 29 -13.82 11.19 4.62
N GLN A 30 -12.59 10.97 5.10
CA GLN A 30 -11.70 12.05 5.54
C GLN A 30 -11.07 12.82 4.36
N GLU A 31 -10.95 12.19 3.19
CA GLU A 31 -10.33 12.76 2.00
C GLU A 31 -11.36 13.33 1.01
N ALA A 32 -12.65 13.09 1.23
CA ALA A 32 -13.71 13.39 0.26
C ALA A 32 -13.71 14.86 -0.17
N VAL A 33 -13.50 15.80 0.76
CA VAL A 33 -13.43 17.24 0.46
C VAL A 33 -12.30 17.54 -0.53
N ASP A 34 -11.09 17.03 -0.25
CA ASP A 34 -9.93 17.24 -1.12
C ASP A 34 -10.09 16.59 -2.50
N LEU A 35 -10.72 15.41 -2.55
CA LEU A 35 -10.99 14.70 -3.80
C LEU A 35 -12.00 15.46 -4.67
N ILE A 36 -13.03 16.05 -4.06
CA ILE A 36 -14.01 16.88 -4.74
C ILE A 36 -13.35 18.15 -5.28
N LEU A 37 -12.55 18.85 -4.46
CA LEU A 37 -11.84 20.07 -4.86
C LEU A 37 -10.87 19.84 -6.02
N ARG A 38 -10.31 18.63 -6.14
CA ARG A 38 -9.40 18.24 -7.24
C ARG A 38 -10.13 17.62 -8.44
N ASP A 39 -11.45 17.62 -8.47
CA ASP A 39 -12.25 16.99 -9.52
C ASP A 39 -11.92 15.48 -9.71
N ALA A 40 -11.63 14.80 -8.62
CA ALA A 40 -11.15 13.41 -8.63
C ALA A 40 -12.17 12.39 -8.16
N LEU A 41 -13.38 12.81 -7.70
CA LEU A 41 -14.41 11.93 -7.15
C LEU A 41 -15.62 11.83 -8.07
N TYR A 42 -15.99 10.60 -8.41
CA TYR A 42 -17.14 10.25 -9.23
C TYR A 42 -18.01 9.20 -8.53
N VAL A 43 -19.25 9.07 -8.95
CA VAL A 43 -20.18 8.08 -8.40
C VAL A 43 -21.10 7.51 -9.47
N ASP A 44 -21.44 6.22 -9.33
CA ASP A 44 -22.55 5.55 -9.99
C ASP A 44 -23.40 4.83 -8.96
N CYS A 45 -24.72 4.90 -9.13
CA CYS A 45 -25.69 4.22 -8.27
C CYS A 45 -26.53 3.27 -9.09
N TYR A 46 -26.67 2.04 -8.62
CA TYR A 46 -27.48 0.99 -9.22
C TYR A 46 -28.41 0.44 -8.15
N GLY A 47 -29.72 0.76 -8.25
CA GLY A 47 -30.72 0.36 -7.29
C GLY A 47 -30.37 0.71 -5.84
N LYS A 48 -30.04 -0.29 -5.03
CA LYS A 48 -29.64 -0.14 -3.63
C LYS A 48 -28.14 -0.04 -3.41
N ASN A 49 -27.33 -0.08 -4.49
CA ASN A 49 -25.88 -0.07 -4.41
C ASN A 49 -25.31 1.24 -4.92
N ALA A 50 -24.20 1.70 -4.34
CA ALA A 50 -23.47 2.88 -4.77
C ALA A 50 -21.97 2.58 -4.89
N PHE A 51 -21.33 3.13 -5.92
CA PHE A 51 -19.92 2.93 -6.23
C PHE A 51 -19.26 4.29 -6.46
N PHE A 52 -18.31 4.63 -5.61
CA PHE A 52 -17.49 5.80 -5.78
C PHE A 52 -16.19 5.43 -6.52
N PHE A 53 -15.76 6.31 -7.40
CA PHE A 53 -14.54 6.15 -8.17
C PHE A 53 -13.63 7.34 -7.93
N VAL A 54 -12.45 7.08 -7.43
CA VAL A 54 -11.41 8.09 -7.20
C VAL A 54 -10.37 7.99 -8.30
N LYS A 55 -10.24 9.05 -9.09
CA LYS A 55 -9.21 9.16 -10.12
C LYS A 55 -7.83 9.25 -9.48
N LYS A 56 -6.90 8.43 -9.93
CA LYS A 56 -5.49 8.41 -9.52
C LYS A 56 -4.59 8.72 -10.71
N GLU A 57 -3.28 8.83 -10.50
CA GLU A 57 -2.29 9.00 -11.57
C GLU A 57 -2.38 7.87 -12.60
N ILE A 58 -2.58 6.64 -12.12
CA ILE A 58 -2.84 5.47 -12.94
C ILE A 58 -4.16 4.84 -12.52
N GLY A 59 -5.13 4.81 -13.46
CA GLY A 59 -6.43 4.19 -13.26
C GLY A 59 -7.31 4.88 -12.21
N MET A 60 -8.20 4.12 -11.63
CA MET A 60 -9.15 4.56 -10.61
C MET A 60 -9.18 3.60 -9.43
N ARG A 61 -9.48 4.10 -8.24
CA ARG A 61 -9.87 3.29 -7.09
C ARG A 61 -11.37 3.32 -6.92
N MET A 62 -12.00 2.16 -6.77
CA MET A 62 -13.43 2.02 -6.51
C MET A 62 -13.67 1.72 -5.04
N TYR A 63 -14.61 2.47 -4.47
CA TYR A 63 -15.18 2.26 -3.15
C TYR A 63 -16.67 2.01 -3.28
N TYR A 64 -17.26 1.24 -2.38
CA TYR A 64 -18.64 0.83 -2.56
C TYR A 64 -19.43 0.76 -1.26
N TYR A 65 -20.76 0.86 -1.44
CA TYR A 65 -21.81 0.46 -0.52
C TYR A 65 -22.69 -0.53 -1.27
N ILE A 66 -22.65 -1.81 -0.90
CA ILE A 66 -23.45 -2.88 -1.50
C ILE A 66 -24.48 -3.37 -0.47
N ASN A 67 -25.74 -3.10 -0.76
CA ASN A 67 -26.90 -3.54 0.06
C ASN A 67 -27.64 -4.71 -0.58
N ASP A 68 -27.48 -4.93 -1.88
CA ASP A 68 -28.14 -6.01 -2.60
C ASP A 68 -27.17 -6.68 -3.59
N LEU A 69 -26.78 -7.91 -3.28
CA LEU A 69 -25.87 -8.72 -4.09
C LEU A 69 -26.52 -9.29 -5.38
N THR A 70 -27.84 -9.14 -5.51
CA THR A 70 -28.57 -9.60 -6.71
C THR A 70 -28.65 -8.53 -7.80
N GLU A 71 -28.43 -7.27 -7.45
CA GLU A 71 -28.43 -6.15 -8.41
C GLU A 71 -27.15 -6.13 -9.23
N ASN A 72 -27.29 -6.08 -10.55
CA ASN A 72 -26.16 -5.91 -11.45
C ASN A 72 -25.77 -4.44 -11.56
N ALA A 73 -24.49 -4.18 -11.51
CA ALA A 73 -23.90 -2.88 -11.85
C ALA A 73 -23.33 -2.95 -13.28
N ASP A 74 -23.57 -1.93 -14.07
CA ASP A 74 -22.99 -1.86 -15.43
C ASP A 74 -21.63 -1.17 -15.40
N PHE A 75 -20.60 -1.99 -15.40
CA PHE A 75 -19.19 -1.54 -15.48
C PHE A 75 -18.56 -1.81 -16.86
N CYS A 76 -19.36 -2.04 -17.92
CA CYS A 76 -18.85 -2.44 -19.24
C CYS A 76 -17.83 -1.46 -19.83
N ASN A 77 -17.99 -0.17 -19.56
CA ASN A 77 -17.13 0.90 -20.09
C ASN A 77 -16.11 1.42 -19.06
N ILE A 78 -15.88 0.67 -18.00
CA ILE A 78 -14.93 1.05 -16.94
C ILE A 78 -13.73 0.13 -17.01
N HIS A 79 -12.53 0.71 -17.16
CA HIS A 79 -11.27 0.01 -17.26
C HIS A 79 -10.25 0.64 -16.30
N ASP A 80 -9.18 -0.08 -16.01
CA ASP A 80 -8.11 0.34 -15.12
C ASP A 80 -8.62 0.73 -13.73
N VAL A 81 -9.56 -0.06 -13.21
CA VAL A 81 -10.13 0.13 -11.88
C VAL A 81 -9.59 -0.92 -10.92
N VAL A 82 -9.20 -0.46 -9.73
CA VAL A 82 -8.85 -1.34 -8.61
C VAL A 82 -9.82 -1.17 -7.46
N VAL A 83 -10.22 -2.29 -6.90
CA VAL A 83 -10.98 -2.40 -5.64
C VAL A 83 -10.11 -3.08 -4.63
N GLU A 84 -9.98 -2.52 -3.45
CA GLU A 84 -9.27 -3.15 -2.34
C GLU A 84 -10.22 -3.42 -1.19
N ILE A 85 -10.29 -4.67 -0.74
CA ILE A 85 -11.13 -5.11 0.37
C ILE A 85 -10.23 -5.49 1.53
N LEU A 86 -10.38 -4.78 2.65
CA LEU A 86 -9.72 -5.09 3.90
C LEU A 86 -10.53 -6.12 4.67
N PHE A 87 -9.87 -7.16 5.18
CA PHE A 87 -10.54 -8.19 5.97
C PHE A 87 -9.67 -8.70 7.12
N ARG A 88 -10.32 -9.34 8.08
CA ARG A 88 -9.71 -10.03 9.21
C ARG A 88 -10.32 -11.42 9.35
N GLY A 89 -9.48 -12.44 9.52
CA GLY A 89 -9.94 -13.82 9.62
C GLY A 89 -10.44 -14.36 8.29
N GLU A 90 -11.74 -14.41 8.10
CA GLU A 90 -12.36 -15.01 6.91
C GLU A 90 -12.26 -14.13 5.66
N ILE A 91 -12.10 -14.79 4.53
CA ILE A 91 -12.08 -14.13 3.21
C ILE A 91 -13.49 -13.60 2.91
N PRO A 92 -13.64 -12.37 2.41
CA PRO A 92 -14.93 -11.74 2.08
C PRO A 92 -15.51 -12.29 0.77
N ASN A 93 -15.92 -13.58 0.79
CA ASN A 93 -16.32 -14.30 -0.43
C ASN A 93 -17.54 -13.66 -1.11
N ALA A 94 -18.51 -13.13 -0.36
CA ALA A 94 -19.70 -12.51 -0.94
C ALA A 94 -19.36 -11.29 -1.80
N GLU A 95 -18.46 -10.43 -1.34
CA GLU A 95 -18.00 -9.26 -2.09
C GLU A 95 -17.17 -9.67 -3.30
N ILE A 96 -16.28 -10.66 -3.12
CA ILE A 96 -15.44 -11.17 -4.21
C ILE A 96 -16.31 -11.79 -5.31
N GLU A 97 -17.28 -12.62 -4.96
CA GLU A 97 -18.19 -13.24 -5.93
C GLU A 97 -19.03 -12.19 -6.67
N TYR A 98 -19.56 -11.20 -5.94
CA TYR A 98 -20.31 -10.11 -6.53
C TYR A 98 -19.46 -9.35 -7.57
N LEU A 99 -18.27 -8.88 -7.16
CA LEU A 99 -17.38 -8.12 -8.03
C LEU A 99 -16.88 -8.97 -9.23
N THR A 100 -16.65 -10.26 -9.02
CA THR A 100 -16.23 -11.15 -10.12
C THR A 100 -17.35 -11.31 -11.15
N LYS A 101 -18.61 -11.40 -10.74
CA LYS A 101 -19.76 -11.38 -11.67
C LYS A 101 -19.85 -10.08 -12.47
N GLN A 102 -19.36 -8.95 -11.91
CA GLN A 102 -19.28 -7.67 -12.59
C GLN A 102 -18.01 -7.52 -13.48
N GLY A 103 -17.23 -8.59 -13.64
CA GLY A 103 -16.06 -8.65 -14.51
C GLY A 103 -14.74 -8.25 -13.87
N PHE A 104 -14.68 -8.08 -12.54
CA PHE A 104 -13.43 -7.92 -11.81
C PHE A 104 -12.73 -9.27 -11.66
N ARG A 105 -11.40 -9.26 -11.58
CA ARG A 105 -10.59 -10.44 -11.27
C ARG A 105 -9.67 -10.17 -10.09
N ILE A 106 -9.42 -11.18 -9.28
CA ILE A 106 -8.44 -11.09 -8.19
C ILE A 106 -7.07 -10.81 -8.78
N ASN A 107 -6.41 -9.78 -8.27
CA ASN A 107 -5.07 -9.39 -8.66
C ASN A 107 -4.03 -9.90 -7.66
N LEU A 108 -4.14 -9.48 -6.40
CA LEU A 108 -3.20 -9.88 -5.36
C LEU A 108 -3.84 -9.88 -3.97
N ILE A 109 -3.22 -10.61 -3.06
CA ILE A 109 -3.54 -10.59 -1.62
C ILE A 109 -2.30 -10.12 -0.87
N ARG A 110 -2.47 -9.17 0.04
CA ARG A 110 -1.42 -8.71 0.95
C ARG A 110 -1.81 -9.02 2.39
N ASP A 111 -0.83 -9.44 3.17
CA ASP A 111 -0.94 -9.66 4.60
C ASP A 111 -0.19 -8.56 5.36
N GLN A 112 -0.79 -8.05 6.42
CA GLN A 112 -0.13 -7.07 7.28
C GLN A 112 0.68 -7.77 8.36
N TYR A 113 1.96 -7.40 8.44
CA TYR A 113 2.87 -7.84 9.47
C TYR A 113 3.24 -6.66 10.37
N ALA A 114 3.42 -6.95 11.67
CA ALA A 114 3.86 -5.97 12.64
C ALA A 114 4.86 -6.57 13.62
N ALA A 115 5.67 -5.70 14.21
CA ALA A 115 6.57 -6.03 15.31
C ALA A 115 6.68 -4.85 16.27
N MET A 116 6.90 -5.13 17.54
CA MET A 116 7.44 -4.17 18.50
C MET A 116 8.96 -4.26 18.46
N TYR A 117 9.66 -3.16 18.73
CA TYR A 117 11.13 -3.16 18.70
C TYR A 117 11.74 -4.30 19.53
N LYS A 118 11.23 -4.56 20.72
CA LYS A 118 11.69 -5.61 21.65
C LYS A 118 11.56 -7.04 21.10
N ASP A 119 10.67 -7.24 20.12
CA ASP A 119 10.38 -8.57 19.54
C ASP A 119 11.22 -8.82 18.27
N LEU A 120 11.96 -7.80 17.81
CA LEU A 120 12.79 -7.92 16.62
C LEU A 120 14.09 -8.66 16.94
N ALA A 121 14.49 -9.55 16.04
CA ALA A 121 15.82 -10.17 16.13
C ALA A 121 16.92 -9.12 16.02
N GLU A 122 17.99 -9.33 16.73
CA GLU A 122 19.18 -8.47 16.64
C GLU A 122 19.62 -8.32 15.18
N ASN A 123 20.17 -7.14 14.88
CA ASN A 123 20.74 -6.91 13.57
C ASN A 123 21.88 -7.92 13.38
N SER A 124 21.78 -8.75 12.34
CA SER A 124 22.96 -9.51 11.95
C SER A 124 24.05 -8.50 11.62
N THR A 125 25.29 -8.83 11.98
CA THR A 125 26.46 -8.11 11.46
C THR A 125 26.23 -7.90 9.97
N LEU A 126 25.97 -6.62 9.58
CA LEU A 126 25.85 -6.24 8.18
C LEU A 126 27.08 -6.81 7.50
N THR A 127 26.89 -7.65 6.50
CA THR A 127 28.02 -8.11 5.70
C THR A 127 28.71 -6.84 5.23
N SER A 128 30.02 -6.75 5.37
CA SER A 128 30.83 -5.57 4.97
C SER A 128 30.62 -5.17 3.50
N GLU A 129 29.87 -5.97 2.76
CA GLU A 129 29.58 -5.85 1.34
C GLU A 129 28.38 -4.95 0.99
N VAL A 130 27.48 -4.64 1.95
CA VAL A 130 26.29 -3.80 1.69
C VAL A 130 26.31 -2.60 2.63
N LYS A 131 26.30 -1.40 2.04
CA LYS A 131 26.15 -0.14 2.77
C LYS A 131 24.76 0.45 2.53
N VAL A 132 24.05 0.78 3.61
CA VAL A 132 22.74 1.42 3.53
C VAL A 132 22.82 2.83 4.08
N GLU A 133 22.29 3.78 3.32
CA GLU A 133 22.22 5.19 3.70
C GLU A 133 20.93 5.86 3.21
N GLU A 134 20.61 7.02 3.77
CA GLU A 134 19.51 7.86 3.28
C GLU A 134 19.87 8.48 1.92
N ALA A 135 18.90 8.51 1.00
CA ALA A 135 19.06 9.23 -0.26
C ALA A 135 19.20 10.74 0.00
N LYS A 136 20.33 11.31 -0.41
CA LYS A 136 20.65 12.76 -0.25
C LYS A 136 20.56 13.54 -1.57
N LEU A 137 20.34 12.87 -2.68
CA LEU A 137 20.26 13.47 -4.01
C LEU A 137 18.94 13.10 -4.68
N TYR A 138 18.37 14.04 -5.42
CA TYR A 138 17.15 13.82 -6.18
C TYR A 138 17.27 12.62 -7.15
N THR A 139 18.40 12.49 -7.84
CA THR A 139 18.67 11.38 -8.76
C THR A 139 18.68 10.02 -8.07
N ALA A 140 19.07 9.98 -6.79
CA ALA A 140 19.05 8.77 -5.99
C ALA A 140 17.60 8.37 -5.61
N VAL A 141 16.75 9.35 -5.24
CA VAL A 141 15.32 9.14 -5.01
C VAL A 141 14.63 8.69 -6.30
N GLU A 142 14.92 9.35 -7.43
CA GLU A 142 14.38 8.98 -8.74
C GLU A 142 14.73 7.52 -9.10
N THR A 143 15.99 7.11 -8.90
CA THR A 143 16.43 5.74 -9.16
C THR A 143 15.69 4.72 -8.28
N ALA A 144 15.51 5.03 -7.01
CA ALA A 144 14.75 4.18 -6.09
C ALA A 144 13.26 4.08 -6.49
N CYS A 145 12.62 5.19 -6.82
CA CYS A 145 11.21 5.21 -7.23
C CYS A 145 10.99 4.49 -8.56
N LYS A 146 11.90 4.62 -9.53
CA LYS A 146 11.87 3.81 -10.76
C LYS A 146 11.94 2.32 -10.45
N LEU A 147 12.86 1.91 -9.56
CA LEU A 147 12.94 0.50 -9.13
C LEU A 147 11.63 0.03 -8.48
N PHE A 148 10.99 0.84 -7.63
CA PHE A 148 9.69 0.50 -7.04
C PHE A 148 8.62 0.38 -8.11
N ASN A 149 8.45 1.37 -8.98
CA ASN A 149 7.45 1.40 -10.05
C ASN A 149 7.61 0.25 -11.06
N ASP A 150 8.82 -0.29 -11.22
CA ASP A 150 9.10 -1.45 -12.06
C ASP A 150 8.92 -2.81 -11.32
N SER A 151 8.92 -2.77 -9.99
CA SER A 151 8.87 -3.97 -9.15
C SER A 151 7.47 -4.29 -8.62
N PHE A 152 6.59 -3.28 -8.51
CA PHE A 152 5.27 -3.41 -7.92
C PHE A 152 4.17 -3.19 -8.96
N ASP A 153 2.99 -3.72 -8.68
CA ASP A 153 1.80 -3.52 -9.51
C ASP A 153 1.33 -2.05 -9.45
N LYS A 154 1.25 -1.41 -10.61
CA LYS A 154 0.95 0.02 -10.70
C LYS A 154 -0.51 0.35 -10.39
N LEU A 155 -1.45 -0.54 -10.73
CA LEU A 155 -2.87 -0.32 -10.50
C LEU A 155 -3.25 -0.48 -9.03
N SER A 156 -2.66 -1.44 -8.31
CA SER A 156 -3.00 -1.67 -6.92
C SER A 156 -2.45 -0.62 -5.94
N GLY A 157 -1.92 0.50 -6.47
CA GLY A 157 -1.68 1.71 -5.72
C GLY A 157 -0.30 1.87 -5.14
N ASP A 158 0.66 1.10 -5.63
CA ASP A 158 2.05 1.19 -5.21
C ASP A 158 2.89 2.08 -6.13
N PHE A 159 2.25 2.78 -7.09
CA PHE A 159 2.93 3.71 -7.99
C PHE A 159 3.28 5.02 -7.30
N ILE A 160 4.54 5.43 -7.41
CA ILE A 160 5.04 6.70 -6.88
C ILE A 160 5.27 7.65 -8.07
N PRO A 161 4.45 8.71 -8.22
CA PRO A 161 4.61 9.67 -9.30
C PRO A 161 5.83 10.59 -9.10
N ALA A 162 6.37 11.12 -10.18
CA ALA A 162 7.54 12.01 -10.13
C ALA A 162 7.29 13.29 -9.30
N SER A 163 6.05 13.74 -9.20
CA SER A 163 5.63 14.86 -8.35
C SER A 163 5.90 14.66 -6.85
N GLU A 164 6.01 13.40 -6.40
CA GLU A 164 6.30 13.08 -4.99
C GLU A 164 7.80 13.00 -4.68
N TYR A 165 8.70 12.91 -5.67
CA TYR A 165 10.12 12.63 -5.45
C TYR A 165 10.82 13.70 -4.60
N GLN A 166 10.50 14.97 -4.79
CA GLN A 166 11.09 16.05 -4.00
C GLN A 166 10.67 15.93 -2.52
N LYS A 167 9.41 15.66 -2.25
CA LYS A 167 8.90 15.44 -0.90
C LYS A 167 9.57 14.24 -0.22
N LEU A 168 9.79 13.14 -0.97
CA LEU A 168 10.49 11.97 -0.43
C LEU A 168 11.96 12.28 -0.10
N LEU A 169 12.63 13.14 -0.88
CA LEU A 169 13.96 13.64 -0.59
C LEU A 169 13.97 14.50 0.67
N ASP A 170 13.09 15.49 0.75
CA ASP A 170 13.02 16.46 1.85
C ASP A 170 12.70 15.79 3.19
N THR A 171 11.90 14.72 3.16
CA THR A 171 11.53 13.95 4.36
C THR A 171 12.51 12.85 4.70
N GLY A 172 13.53 12.59 3.87
CA GLY A 172 14.48 11.49 4.05
C GLY A 172 13.80 10.12 4.05
N SER A 173 12.73 9.97 3.27
CA SER A 173 11.88 8.77 3.27
C SER A 173 12.48 7.58 2.51
N ILE A 174 13.58 7.77 1.80
CA ILE A 174 14.22 6.72 0.98
C ILE A 174 15.57 6.31 1.56
N LEU A 175 15.71 5.02 1.83
CA LEU A 175 17.00 4.38 2.11
C LEU A 175 17.50 3.66 0.87
N ILE A 176 18.80 3.74 0.60
CA ILE A 176 19.46 3.13 -0.54
C ILE A 176 20.53 2.16 -0.07
N ALA A 177 20.57 0.99 -0.69
CA ALA A 177 21.63 0.01 -0.52
C ALA A 177 22.63 0.10 -1.68
N TRP A 178 23.88 0.21 -1.34
CA TRP A 178 25.05 0.21 -2.21
C TRP A 178 25.94 -1.00 -1.94
N ASN A 179 26.77 -1.37 -2.91
CA ASN A 179 27.91 -2.26 -2.66
C ASN A 179 28.97 -1.56 -1.75
N ALA A 180 29.99 -2.30 -1.33
CA ALA A 180 30.99 -1.85 -0.36
C ALA A 180 31.70 -0.54 -0.75
N ASP A 181 32.02 -0.35 -2.01
CA ASP A 181 32.70 0.83 -2.56
C ASP A 181 31.75 1.94 -3.03
N LYS A 182 30.43 1.74 -2.90
CA LYS A 182 29.37 2.65 -3.32
C LYS A 182 29.33 2.95 -4.82
N THR A 183 29.82 2.05 -5.66
CA THR A 183 29.79 2.20 -7.11
C THR A 183 28.57 1.60 -7.76
N SER A 184 27.87 0.69 -7.06
CA SER A 184 26.70 -0.03 -7.59
C SER A 184 25.49 0.10 -6.67
N PHE A 185 24.36 0.56 -7.23
CA PHE A 185 23.07 0.57 -6.58
C PHE A 185 22.49 -0.86 -6.53
N LEU A 186 22.14 -1.33 -5.34
CA LEU A 186 21.68 -2.70 -5.10
C LEU A 186 20.18 -2.79 -4.79
N GLY A 187 19.57 -1.73 -4.27
CA GLY A 187 18.17 -1.71 -3.90
C GLY A 187 17.80 -0.51 -3.07
N ALA A 188 16.52 -0.40 -2.72
CA ALA A 188 16.01 0.71 -1.92
C ALA A 188 14.85 0.27 -1.02
N LEU A 189 14.60 1.08 0.03
CA LEU A 189 13.46 1.00 0.91
C LEU A 189 12.81 2.37 1.03
N HIS A 190 11.50 2.42 0.85
CA HIS A 190 10.65 3.57 1.16
C HIS A 190 10.03 3.38 2.54
N GLN A 191 10.24 4.34 3.42
CA GLN A 191 9.66 4.38 4.75
C GLN A 191 8.57 5.44 4.86
N VAL A 192 7.51 5.11 5.59
CA VAL A 192 6.39 6.02 5.89
C VAL A 192 6.19 6.05 7.39
N LYS A 193 5.79 7.20 7.92
CA LYS A 193 5.41 7.32 9.32
C LYS A 193 3.91 7.58 9.42
N GLU A 194 3.18 6.64 10.02
CA GLU A 194 1.75 6.74 10.26
C GLU A 194 1.50 6.98 11.75
N GLY A 195 1.41 8.24 12.15
CA GLY A 195 1.32 8.62 13.56
C GLY A 195 2.56 8.15 14.34
N ALA A 196 2.37 7.22 15.28
CA ALA A 196 3.45 6.63 16.09
C ALA A 196 4.04 5.33 15.48
N VAL A 197 3.56 4.90 14.32
CA VAL A 197 3.95 3.64 13.68
C VAL A 197 4.93 3.91 12.54
N ASN A 198 6.04 3.19 12.51
CA ASN A 198 7.00 3.22 11.41
C ASN A 198 6.61 2.13 10.40
N VAL A 199 6.36 2.51 9.16
CA VAL A 199 5.85 1.62 8.12
C VAL A 199 6.89 1.45 7.00
N ILE A 200 7.12 0.22 6.59
CA ILE A 200 7.81 -0.09 5.34
C ILE A 200 6.77 0.01 4.22
N GLY A 201 6.86 1.05 3.39
CA GLY A 201 6.03 1.21 2.21
C GLY A 201 6.47 0.28 1.08
N HIS A 202 7.74 0.35 0.69
CA HIS A 202 8.31 -0.45 -0.38
C HIS A 202 9.70 -0.97 -0.01
N VAL A 203 10.02 -2.19 -0.41
CA VAL A 203 11.40 -2.72 -0.44
C VAL A 203 11.61 -3.39 -1.79
N ALA A 204 12.57 -2.93 -2.56
CA ALA A 204 12.94 -3.56 -3.82
C ALA A 204 14.45 -3.73 -3.94
N VAL A 205 14.86 -4.87 -4.50
CA VAL A 205 16.26 -5.25 -4.69
C VAL A 205 16.49 -5.56 -6.16
N MET A 206 17.55 -4.97 -6.72
CA MET A 206 17.97 -5.21 -8.11
C MET A 206 18.13 -6.70 -8.37
N LYS A 207 17.71 -7.18 -9.54
CA LYS A 207 17.72 -8.62 -9.88
C LYS A 207 19.07 -9.28 -9.62
N HIS A 208 20.17 -8.64 -10.00
CA HIS A 208 21.54 -9.15 -9.83
C HIS A 208 22.03 -9.18 -8.36
N ALA A 209 21.34 -8.46 -7.45
CA ALA A 209 21.67 -8.34 -6.04
C ALA A 209 20.75 -9.18 -5.12
N ARG A 210 19.77 -9.88 -5.68
CA ARG A 210 18.88 -10.76 -4.91
C ARG A 210 19.63 -11.95 -4.33
N GLY A 211 19.16 -12.45 -3.18
CA GLY A 211 19.80 -13.58 -2.47
C GLY A 211 21.09 -13.22 -1.70
N LYS A 212 21.58 -11.95 -1.82
CA LYS A 212 22.82 -11.49 -1.20
C LYS A 212 22.60 -10.69 0.11
N GLY A 213 21.46 -10.81 0.75
CA GLY A 213 21.16 -10.14 2.02
C GLY A 213 20.78 -8.66 1.93
N VAL A 214 20.70 -8.06 0.72
CA VAL A 214 20.42 -6.63 0.52
C VAL A 214 19.07 -6.22 1.14
N GLY A 215 18.00 -6.99 0.91
CA GLY A 215 16.69 -6.70 1.49
C GLY A 215 16.71 -6.71 3.02
N LYS A 216 17.44 -7.66 3.63
CA LYS A 216 17.63 -7.73 5.06
C LYS A 216 18.40 -6.51 5.58
N ALA A 217 19.49 -6.10 4.91
CA ALA A 217 20.27 -4.92 5.28
C ALA A 217 19.43 -3.64 5.26
N LEU A 218 18.54 -3.49 4.25
CA LEU A 218 17.60 -2.37 4.16
C LEU A 218 16.60 -2.35 5.33
N VAL A 219 16.03 -3.51 5.69
CA VAL A 219 15.11 -3.63 6.83
C VAL A 219 15.81 -3.37 8.14
N ASP A 220 17.04 -3.88 8.33
CA ASP A 220 17.85 -3.64 9.54
C ASP A 220 18.18 -2.14 9.69
N ALA A 221 18.57 -1.47 8.61
CA ALA A 221 18.81 -0.02 8.61
C ALA A 221 17.54 0.79 8.90
N PHE A 222 16.39 0.39 8.35
CA PHE A 222 15.10 1.00 8.65
C PHE A 222 14.75 0.90 10.14
N VAL A 223 14.91 -0.27 10.74
CA VAL A 223 14.64 -0.50 12.17
C VAL A 223 15.57 0.37 13.02
N GLU A 224 16.88 0.36 12.73
CA GLU A 224 17.88 1.12 13.48
C GLU A 224 17.63 2.63 13.43
N ARG A 225 17.30 3.15 12.22
CA ARG A 225 17.02 4.56 12.01
C ARG A 225 15.79 5.06 12.78
N ASN A 226 14.78 4.19 12.91
CA ASN A 226 13.47 4.55 13.47
C ASN A 226 13.30 4.07 14.91
N LYS A 227 14.35 3.57 15.55
CA LYS A 227 14.31 3.26 16.98
C LYS A 227 14.18 4.56 17.77
N ASN A 228 13.34 4.53 18.81
CA ASN A 228 13.25 5.63 19.76
C ASN A 228 13.91 5.17 21.07
N PRO A 229 15.11 5.68 21.41
CA PRO A 229 15.83 5.25 22.63
C PRO A 229 15.03 5.43 23.92
N GLU A 230 14.19 6.47 24.01
CA GLU A 230 13.37 6.76 25.19
C GLU A 230 12.12 5.89 25.30
N LYS A 231 11.66 5.31 24.17
CA LYS A 231 10.41 4.54 24.06
C LYS A 231 10.59 3.25 23.27
N MET A 232 11.75 2.61 23.36
CA MET A 232 12.08 1.43 22.55
C MET A 232 11.00 0.34 22.65
N GLU A 233 10.52 0.04 23.86
CA GLU A 233 9.49 -0.99 24.06
C GLU A 233 8.16 -0.67 23.40
N LYS A 234 7.86 0.62 23.14
CA LYS A 234 6.62 1.09 22.51
C LYS A 234 6.78 1.37 21.02
N THR A 235 7.99 1.31 20.48
CA THR A 235 8.24 1.56 19.06
C THR A 235 7.67 0.42 18.23
N ARG A 236 6.76 0.75 17.31
CA ARG A 236 6.04 -0.21 16.48
C ARG A 236 6.44 -0.06 15.02
N TYR A 237 6.57 -1.19 14.36
CA TYR A 237 6.87 -1.31 12.94
C TYR A 237 5.78 -2.12 12.25
N GLN A 238 5.44 -1.73 11.01
CA GLN A 238 4.43 -2.41 10.19
C GLN A 238 4.87 -2.47 8.73
N LEU A 239 4.31 -3.44 8.04
CA LEU A 239 4.43 -3.56 6.58
C LEU A 239 3.26 -4.35 6.01
N TRP A 240 3.06 -4.18 4.70
CA TRP A 240 2.22 -5.05 3.91
C TRP A 240 3.10 -5.88 2.96
N VAL A 241 2.82 -7.16 2.84
CA VAL A 241 3.57 -8.05 1.94
C VAL A 241 2.60 -8.92 1.14
N GLN A 242 2.89 -9.12 -0.14
CA GLN A 242 2.13 -10.05 -0.95
C GLN A 242 2.25 -11.45 -0.35
N ARG A 243 1.10 -12.11 -0.13
CA ARG A 243 1.02 -13.44 0.49
C ARG A 243 1.88 -14.47 -0.23
N GLN A 244 1.95 -14.41 -1.55
CA GLN A 244 2.72 -15.32 -2.39
C GLN A 244 4.22 -15.02 -2.44
N ASN A 245 4.68 -13.88 -1.89
CA ASN A 245 6.10 -13.53 -1.84
C ASN A 245 6.78 -14.22 -0.65
N GLU A 246 6.92 -15.55 -0.74
CA GLU A 246 7.47 -16.40 0.33
C GLU A 246 8.84 -15.92 0.83
N ALA A 247 9.71 -15.46 -0.09
CA ALA A 247 11.04 -14.96 0.26
C ALA A 247 10.98 -13.72 1.16
N ALA A 248 10.11 -12.76 0.85
CA ALA A 248 9.92 -11.58 1.66
C ALA A 248 9.23 -11.93 3.00
N VAL A 249 8.19 -12.76 2.97
CA VAL A 249 7.48 -13.22 4.18
C VAL A 249 8.47 -13.88 5.15
N LYS A 250 9.29 -14.83 4.66
CA LYS A 250 10.31 -15.50 5.47
C LYS A 250 11.35 -14.51 6.03
N MET A 251 11.78 -13.55 5.23
CA MET A 251 12.72 -12.50 5.67
C MET A 251 12.15 -11.68 6.82
N TYR A 252 10.89 -11.23 6.71
CA TYR A 252 10.23 -10.46 7.77
C TYR A 252 9.95 -11.29 9.02
N GLN A 253 9.51 -12.54 8.88
CA GLN A 253 9.32 -13.47 10.00
C GLN A 253 10.64 -13.73 10.74
N ASN A 254 11.74 -13.97 10.04
CA ASN A 254 13.06 -14.13 10.63
C ASN A 254 13.54 -12.87 11.36
N LYS A 255 13.08 -11.68 10.95
CA LYS A 255 13.34 -10.43 11.65
C LYS A 255 12.47 -10.24 12.91
N GLY A 256 11.42 -11.04 13.10
CA GLY A 256 10.51 -10.96 14.24
C GLY A 256 9.16 -10.32 13.95
N PHE A 257 8.89 -9.95 12.70
CA PHE A 257 7.56 -9.49 12.30
C PHE A 257 6.55 -10.66 12.32
N LYS A 258 5.35 -10.39 12.83
CA LYS A 258 4.28 -11.39 12.92
C LYS A 258 3.06 -10.92 12.14
N TYR A 259 2.39 -11.84 11.47
CA TYR A 259 1.08 -11.60 10.86
C TYR A 259 0.08 -11.19 11.94
N ILE A 260 -0.66 -10.11 11.72
CA ILE A 260 -1.58 -9.54 12.71
C ILE A 260 -3.04 -9.77 12.38
N ASN A 261 -3.34 -10.83 11.63
CA ASN A 261 -4.69 -11.19 11.21
C ASN A 261 -5.43 -10.05 10.50
N LYS A 262 -4.72 -9.35 9.63
CA LYS A 262 -5.25 -8.28 8.80
C LYS A 262 -4.69 -8.41 7.39
N SER A 263 -5.58 -8.50 6.42
CA SER A 263 -5.23 -8.73 5.01
C SER A 263 -6.03 -7.81 4.10
N THR A 264 -5.51 -7.58 2.91
CA THR A 264 -6.26 -6.97 1.82
C THR A 264 -6.29 -7.91 0.61
N ILE A 265 -7.39 -7.88 -0.11
CA ILE A 265 -7.52 -8.48 -1.43
C ILE A 265 -7.83 -7.38 -2.43
N SER A 266 -7.05 -7.33 -3.48
CA SER A 266 -7.20 -6.37 -4.56
C SER A 266 -7.80 -7.07 -5.78
N LEU A 267 -8.87 -6.50 -6.31
CA LEU A 267 -9.48 -6.93 -7.57
C LEU A 267 -9.32 -5.80 -8.59
N ILE A 268 -9.12 -6.18 -9.85
CA ILE A 268 -8.93 -5.23 -10.96
C ILE A 268 -9.86 -5.54 -12.11
N LYS A 269 -10.18 -4.50 -12.86
CA LYS A 269 -10.98 -4.57 -14.09
C LYS A 269 -10.35 -3.72 -15.18
#